data_01f6a25339a9a07aa04e81d10d9cff74
#
_entry.id   01f6a25339a9a07aa04e81d10d9cff74
#
_cell.length_a   1.000
_cell.length_b   1.000
_cell.length_c   1.000
_cell.angle_alpha   90.00
_cell.angle_beta   90.00
_cell.angle_gamma   90.00
#
_symmetry.space_group_name_H-M   'P 1'
#
loop_
_entity.id
_entity.type
_entity.pdbx_description
1 polymer ?
#
loop_
_entity_poly.entity_id
_entity_poly.type
_entity_poly.pdbx_seq_one_letter_code
_entity_poly.pdbx_strand_id
1 'polypeptide(L)'
;MDIFRLSKGSTMKYVALTSGRNEEKFIRHTVEAVLALDPPPVAYVVVDDASTDTTPDMLAEYEGVEVLRLENPRHETRGVNLAWALNSGMKRATKLVPDWEFILKIDADSVLPRDYFQRIIAEFEKNPRLGVSSGTPYDEMVWRGRASDGAKIYRRECWDDIDHFTPGNAFDTLALIQAKQHGWVVESFPEVKYTQLRTWRRGNLSRWVLSGRSRYFLGFPPWHTFLIAIVYATDRPWILGGLTMFLSHALTALGGLRKPHSKEYYEFASKYAMWELLERLHEKRLT
;
A
#
# COMPACT_ATOMS: atom_id res chain seq x y z
N MET A 1 -11.49 33.97 -18.62
CA MET A 1 -12.86 34.22 -18.17
C MET A 1 -13.34 32.94 -17.48
N ASP A 2 -13.20 32.96 -16.18
CA ASP A 2 -13.77 32.14 -15.12
C ASP A 2 -14.32 30.72 -15.44
N ILE A 3 -13.50 29.69 -15.29
CA ILE A 3 -13.95 28.33 -15.00
C ILE A 3 -13.09 27.74 -13.86
N PHE A 4 -13.03 28.42 -12.72
CA PHE A 4 -12.59 27.84 -11.45
C PHE A 4 -13.39 28.45 -10.30
N ARG A 5 -14.70 28.21 -10.29
CA ARG A 5 -15.48 28.30 -9.07
C ARG A 5 -15.40 26.95 -8.36
N LEU A 6 -14.38 26.78 -7.54
CA LEU A 6 -14.40 25.80 -6.46
C LEU A 6 -15.63 26.12 -5.60
N SER A 7 -16.55 25.16 -5.50
CA SER A 7 -17.70 25.25 -4.60
C SER A 7 -17.15 25.40 -3.18
N LYS A 8 -17.39 26.56 -2.58
CA LYS A 8 -17.19 26.78 -1.15
C LYS A 8 -18.05 25.80 -0.37
N GLY A 9 -17.39 24.92 0.46
CA GLY A 9 -18.04 24.42 1.66
C GLY A 9 -18.18 22.93 1.82
N SER A 10 -17.09 22.15 1.69
CA SER A 10 -16.83 20.98 2.56
C SER A 10 -15.33 20.69 2.45
N THR A 11 -14.57 21.03 3.47
CA THR A 11 -13.19 20.54 3.58
C THR A 11 -13.27 19.04 3.79
N MET A 12 -12.91 18.24 2.77
CA MET A 12 -12.87 16.78 2.87
C MET A 12 -12.02 16.39 4.06
N LYS A 13 -12.59 15.56 4.94
CA LYS A 13 -11.91 15.13 6.16
C LYS A 13 -11.06 13.91 5.85
N TYR A 14 -9.76 14.09 5.84
CA TYR A 14 -8.86 12.96 5.74
C TYR A 14 -7.92 12.85 6.94
N VAL A 15 -7.56 11.63 7.29
CA VAL A 15 -6.57 11.30 8.31
C VAL A 15 -5.32 10.73 7.65
N ALA A 16 -4.15 11.07 8.18
CA ALA A 16 -2.90 10.46 7.76
C ALA A 16 -2.50 9.35 8.74
N LEU A 17 -1.93 8.27 8.23
CA LEU A 17 -1.48 7.12 9.00
C LEU A 17 -0.12 6.64 8.53
N THR A 18 0.86 6.64 9.42
CA THR A 18 2.17 6.04 9.22
C THR A 18 2.41 4.95 10.26
N SER A 19 3.09 3.88 9.90
CA SER A 19 3.57 2.89 10.84
C SER A 19 5.01 2.52 10.53
N GLY A 20 5.83 2.35 11.56
CA GLY A 20 7.21 1.98 11.41
C GLY A 20 7.82 1.38 12.67
N ARG A 21 8.96 0.75 12.50
CA ARG A 21 9.81 0.24 13.56
C ARG A 21 11.26 0.48 13.22
N ASN A 22 11.99 1.17 14.12
CA ASN A 22 13.40 1.51 13.95
C ASN A 22 13.61 2.32 12.66
N GLU A 23 12.91 3.45 12.56
CA GLU A 23 12.92 4.34 11.40
C GLU A 23 13.64 5.68 11.67
N GLU A 24 14.56 5.73 12.64
CA GLU A 24 15.31 6.94 13.03
C GLU A 24 15.96 7.68 11.86
N LYS A 25 16.30 6.96 10.77
CA LYS A 25 16.92 7.54 9.57
C LYS A 25 15.97 8.29 8.66
N PHE A 26 14.68 7.97 8.70
CA PHE A 26 13.71 8.41 7.69
C PHE A 26 12.49 9.10 8.27
N ILE A 27 12.08 8.72 9.49
CA ILE A 27 10.77 9.14 10.05
C ILE A 27 10.60 10.66 10.09
N ARG A 28 11.68 11.42 10.39
CA ARG A 28 11.64 12.89 10.40
C ARG A 28 11.18 13.45 9.08
N HIS A 29 11.77 13.00 7.97
CA HIS A 29 11.41 13.47 6.63
C HIS A 29 9.95 13.16 6.27
N THR A 30 9.47 11.98 6.65
CA THR A 30 8.08 11.58 6.40
C THR A 30 7.13 12.44 7.21
N VAL A 31 7.37 12.62 8.52
CA VAL A 31 6.51 13.42 9.39
C VAL A 31 6.43 14.87 8.91
N GLU A 32 7.57 15.49 8.63
CA GLU A 32 7.63 16.87 8.13
C GLU A 32 6.89 17.03 6.79
N ALA A 33 7.04 16.07 5.87
CA ALA A 33 6.33 16.10 4.59
C ALA A 33 4.80 16.00 4.79
N VAL A 34 4.32 15.16 5.71
CA VAL A 34 2.88 15.02 6.00
C VAL A 34 2.31 16.28 6.66
N LEU A 35 3.04 16.86 7.61
CA LEU A 35 2.63 18.10 8.26
C LEU A 35 2.62 19.30 7.30
N ALA A 36 3.41 19.25 6.23
CA ALA A 36 3.47 20.27 5.19
C ALA A 36 2.42 20.12 4.08
N LEU A 37 1.60 19.05 4.09
CA LEU A 37 0.55 18.84 3.08
C LEU A 37 -0.46 19.99 3.08
N ASP A 38 -0.96 20.31 1.89
CA ASP A 38 -1.97 21.34 1.68
C ASP A 38 -3.13 20.75 0.83
N PRO A 39 -4.34 20.63 1.40
CA PRO A 39 -4.72 20.89 2.80
C PRO A 39 -4.06 19.91 3.76
N PRO A 40 -3.84 20.31 5.04
CA PRO A 40 -3.30 19.40 6.04
C PRO A 40 -4.31 18.32 6.45
N PRO A 41 -3.87 17.13 6.94
CA PRO A 41 -4.77 16.14 7.50
C PRO A 41 -5.46 16.67 8.77
N VAL A 42 -6.72 16.27 9.00
CA VAL A 42 -7.44 16.63 10.24
C VAL A 42 -6.88 15.90 11.47
N ALA A 43 -6.19 14.80 11.28
CA ALA A 43 -5.40 14.10 12.28
C ALA A 43 -4.27 13.32 11.59
N TYR A 44 -3.12 13.24 12.25
CA TYR A 44 -2.01 12.41 11.81
C TYR A 44 -1.63 11.42 12.91
N VAL A 45 -1.80 10.13 12.64
CA VAL A 45 -1.47 9.04 13.56
C VAL A 45 -0.18 8.36 13.07
N VAL A 46 0.80 8.30 13.95
CA VAL A 46 2.04 7.54 13.73
C VAL A 46 2.09 6.38 14.71
N VAL A 47 2.16 5.16 14.18
CA VAL A 47 2.28 3.94 14.99
C VAL A 47 3.75 3.55 15.10
N ASP A 48 4.30 3.65 16.29
CA ASP A 48 5.61 3.10 16.64
C ASP A 48 5.45 1.64 17.07
N ASP A 49 5.85 0.70 16.19
CA ASP A 49 5.76 -0.75 16.44
C ASP A 49 6.92 -1.23 17.34
N ALA A 50 6.97 -0.73 18.58
CA ALA A 50 7.97 -1.06 19.60
C ALA A 50 9.42 -0.84 19.12
N SER A 51 9.74 0.35 18.63
CA SER A 51 11.11 0.72 18.23
C SER A 51 12.06 0.68 19.44
N THR A 52 13.31 0.33 19.16
CA THR A 52 14.42 0.23 20.10
C THR A 52 15.54 1.22 19.80
N ASP A 53 15.40 2.00 18.72
CA ASP A 53 16.27 3.11 18.36
C ASP A 53 15.68 4.45 18.83
N THR A 54 16.17 5.57 18.32
CA THR A 54 15.74 6.92 18.67
C THR A 54 14.40 7.34 18.03
N THR A 55 13.73 6.47 17.25
CA THR A 55 12.46 6.79 16.60
C THR A 55 11.40 7.37 17.55
N PRO A 56 11.15 6.80 18.77
CA PRO A 56 10.15 7.35 19.68
C PRO A 56 10.48 8.75 20.17
N ASP A 57 11.75 9.02 20.48
CA ASP A 57 12.22 10.31 20.99
C ASP A 57 12.04 11.38 19.89
N MET A 58 12.37 11.04 18.64
CA MET A 58 12.16 11.93 17.49
C MET A 58 10.68 12.24 17.27
N LEU A 59 9.79 11.27 17.41
CA LEU A 59 8.35 11.47 17.26
C LEU A 59 7.77 12.37 18.37
N ALA A 60 8.31 12.31 19.56
CA ALA A 60 7.89 13.15 20.70
C ALA A 60 8.18 14.66 20.50
N GLU A 61 9.06 15.02 19.54
CA GLU A 61 9.38 16.42 19.21
C GLU A 61 8.24 17.12 18.42
N TYR A 62 7.28 16.38 17.86
CA TYR A 62 6.27 16.93 16.97
C TYR A 62 4.94 17.19 17.65
N GLU A 63 4.55 18.44 17.73
CA GLU A 63 3.19 18.81 18.08
C GLU A 63 2.22 18.50 16.92
N GLY A 64 0.99 18.06 17.25
CA GLY A 64 -0.04 17.73 16.25
C GLY A 64 0.09 16.34 15.62
N VAL A 65 1.03 15.52 16.06
CA VAL A 65 1.17 14.11 15.72
C VAL A 65 0.66 13.24 16.85
N GLU A 66 -0.30 12.40 16.58
CA GLU A 66 -0.78 11.38 17.52
C GLU A 66 0.11 10.15 17.45
N VAL A 67 0.98 9.96 18.42
CA VAL A 67 1.89 8.81 18.47
C VAL A 67 1.25 7.66 19.24
N LEU A 68 1.01 6.55 18.56
CA LEU A 68 0.55 5.30 19.15
C LEU A 68 1.72 4.33 19.29
N ARG A 69 2.29 4.22 20.48
CA ARG A 69 3.34 3.25 20.76
C ARG A 69 2.76 1.88 21.11
N LEU A 70 3.22 0.84 20.41
CA LEU A 70 2.92 -0.54 20.74
C LEU A 70 3.99 -1.09 21.69
N GLU A 71 3.59 -1.66 22.83
CA GLU A 71 4.53 -2.06 23.90
C GLU A 71 5.28 -3.37 23.59
N ASN A 72 4.64 -4.30 22.88
CA ASN A 72 5.21 -5.61 22.60
C ASN A 72 5.34 -5.85 21.12
N PRO A 73 6.57 -6.01 20.59
CA PRO A 73 6.75 -6.45 19.21
C PRO A 73 6.18 -7.86 19.09
N ARG A 74 5.31 -8.07 18.12
CA ARG A 74 4.86 -9.41 17.80
C ARG A 74 5.99 -10.14 17.11
N HIS A 75 6.26 -11.39 17.52
CA HIS A 75 7.33 -12.21 16.95
C HIS A 75 6.91 -12.88 15.63
N GLU A 76 6.21 -12.13 14.81
CA GLU A 76 5.68 -12.59 13.54
C GLU A 76 6.52 -12.05 12.36
N THR A 77 6.15 -12.43 11.15
CA THR A 77 6.80 -11.86 9.98
C THR A 77 6.52 -10.37 9.85
N ARG A 78 7.42 -9.63 9.18
CA ARG A 78 7.31 -8.17 9.01
C ARG A 78 5.92 -7.75 8.50
N GLY A 79 5.36 -8.46 7.50
CA GLY A 79 4.06 -8.10 6.93
C GLY A 79 2.91 -8.30 7.91
N VAL A 80 2.97 -9.33 8.75
CA VAL A 80 1.97 -9.57 9.81
C VAL A 80 2.02 -8.44 10.84
N ASN A 81 3.22 -8.12 11.35
CA ASN A 81 3.39 -7.05 12.33
C ASN A 81 2.92 -5.69 11.79
N LEU A 82 3.31 -5.37 10.55
CA LEU A 82 2.91 -4.10 9.91
C LEU A 82 1.40 -4.00 9.72
N ALA A 83 0.71 -5.07 9.29
CA ALA A 83 -0.74 -5.08 9.17
C ALA A 83 -1.42 -4.83 10.54
N TRP A 84 -0.94 -5.46 11.59
CA TRP A 84 -1.45 -5.25 12.95
C TRP A 84 -1.23 -3.81 13.45
N ALA A 85 -0.05 -3.26 13.21
CA ALA A 85 0.27 -1.90 13.59
C ALA A 85 -0.62 -0.89 12.85
N LEU A 86 -0.78 -1.06 11.53
CA LEU A 86 -1.68 -0.23 10.72
C LEU A 86 -3.13 -0.34 11.16
N ASN A 87 -3.64 -1.55 11.46
CA ASN A 87 -5.01 -1.72 11.98
C ASN A 87 -5.19 -1.03 13.34
N SER A 88 -4.18 -1.07 14.21
CA SER A 88 -4.20 -0.35 15.49
C SER A 88 -4.25 1.17 15.28
N GLY A 89 -3.47 1.68 14.33
CA GLY A 89 -3.48 3.07 13.91
C GLY A 89 -4.82 3.49 13.31
N MET A 90 -5.43 2.66 12.45
CA MET A 90 -6.77 2.89 11.89
C MET A 90 -7.83 3.02 12.98
N LYS A 91 -7.80 2.10 13.94
CA LYS A 91 -8.72 2.15 15.09
C LYS A 91 -8.55 3.46 15.91
N ARG A 92 -7.30 3.90 16.08
CA ARG A 92 -7.00 5.18 16.76
C ARG A 92 -7.49 6.36 15.93
N ALA A 93 -7.20 6.41 14.64
CA ALA A 93 -7.64 7.46 13.73
C ALA A 93 -9.18 7.58 13.68
N THR A 94 -9.89 6.47 13.58
CA THR A 94 -11.37 6.45 13.61
C THR A 94 -11.92 6.94 14.95
N LYS A 95 -11.23 6.68 16.07
CA LYS A 95 -11.64 7.20 17.37
C LYS A 95 -11.46 8.73 17.49
N LEU A 96 -10.38 9.27 16.88
CA LEU A 96 -10.09 10.71 16.88
C LEU A 96 -11.02 11.47 15.93
N VAL A 97 -11.26 10.92 14.75
CA VAL A 97 -12.06 11.52 13.68
C VAL A 97 -13.09 10.49 13.20
N PRO A 98 -14.23 10.32 13.89
CA PRO A 98 -15.22 9.28 13.54
C PRO A 98 -15.84 9.45 12.15
N ASP A 99 -15.84 10.66 11.62
CA ASP A 99 -16.44 11.07 10.35
C ASP A 99 -15.39 11.36 9.25
N TRP A 100 -14.21 10.70 9.31
CA TRP A 100 -13.23 10.79 8.22
C TRP A 100 -13.80 10.21 6.92
N GLU A 101 -13.45 10.82 5.79
CA GLU A 101 -13.88 10.41 4.45
C GLU A 101 -12.78 9.67 3.69
N PHE A 102 -11.53 10.04 3.95
CA PHE A 102 -10.36 9.42 3.33
C PHE A 102 -9.27 9.14 4.35
N ILE A 103 -8.50 8.09 4.12
CA ILE A 103 -7.28 7.83 4.85
C ILE A 103 -6.08 7.79 3.92
N LEU A 104 -5.06 8.56 4.23
CA LEU A 104 -3.77 8.56 3.56
C LEU A 104 -2.79 7.69 4.37
N LYS A 105 -2.58 6.45 3.93
CA LYS A 105 -1.56 5.54 4.47
C LYS A 105 -0.22 5.85 3.82
N ILE A 106 0.81 6.11 4.64
CA ILE A 106 2.15 6.49 4.18
C ILE A 106 3.20 5.60 4.85
N ASP A 107 4.16 5.09 4.09
CA ASP A 107 5.32 4.40 4.65
C ASP A 107 6.26 5.39 5.34
N ALA A 108 6.95 4.93 6.39
CA ALA A 108 7.81 5.76 7.24
C ALA A 108 9.09 6.30 6.54
N ASP A 109 9.27 5.95 5.28
CA ASP A 109 10.38 6.35 4.42
C ASP A 109 9.91 7.05 3.12
N SER A 110 8.68 7.56 3.12
CA SER A 110 8.09 8.26 1.96
C SER A 110 7.95 9.76 2.21
N VAL A 111 8.38 10.56 1.24
CA VAL A 111 8.30 12.02 1.25
C VAL A 111 7.37 12.47 0.14
N LEU A 112 6.24 13.07 0.54
CA LEU A 112 5.19 13.51 -0.36
C LEU A 112 5.35 14.98 -0.74
N PRO A 113 5.06 15.37 -1.99
CA PRO A 113 4.93 16.78 -2.33
C PRO A 113 3.73 17.41 -1.63
N ARG A 114 3.81 18.71 -1.37
CA ARG A 114 2.80 19.46 -0.60
C ARG A 114 1.37 19.29 -1.15
N ASP A 115 1.22 19.19 -2.45
CA ASP A 115 -0.06 19.09 -3.17
C ASP A 115 -0.51 17.63 -3.42
N TYR A 116 0.18 16.63 -2.82
CA TYR A 116 -0.06 15.22 -3.09
C TYR A 116 -1.51 14.81 -2.86
N PHE A 117 -2.06 15.13 -1.68
CA PHE A 117 -3.43 14.79 -1.34
C PHE A 117 -4.42 15.45 -2.30
N GLN A 118 -4.26 16.74 -2.56
CA GLN A 118 -5.14 17.50 -3.44
C GLN A 118 -5.17 16.95 -4.87
N ARG A 119 -4.02 16.54 -5.40
CA ARG A 119 -3.92 15.97 -6.75
C ARG A 119 -4.60 14.60 -6.85
N ILE A 120 -4.41 13.74 -5.86
CA ILE A 120 -5.03 12.41 -5.87
C ILE A 120 -6.53 12.51 -5.58
N ILE A 121 -6.96 13.38 -4.67
CA ILE A 121 -8.39 13.51 -4.34
C ILE A 121 -9.21 14.04 -5.51
N ALA A 122 -8.63 14.86 -6.37
CA ALA A 122 -9.28 15.30 -7.59
C ALA A 122 -9.66 14.14 -8.54
N GLU A 123 -8.94 13.02 -8.48
CA GLU A 123 -9.28 11.81 -9.23
C GLU A 123 -10.42 11.02 -8.57
N PHE A 124 -10.48 11.02 -7.23
CA PHE A 124 -11.63 10.46 -6.51
C PHE A 124 -12.94 11.21 -6.78
N GLU A 125 -12.86 12.54 -6.97
CA GLU A 125 -14.03 13.36 -7.34
C GLU A 125 -14.55 13.03 -8.73
N LYS A 126 -13.65 12.74 -9.69
CA LYS A 126 -14.00 12.37 -11.07
C LYS A 126 -14.60 10.96 -11.15
N ASN A 127 -14.21 10.06 -10.25
CA ASN A 127 -14.64 8.68 -10.27
C ASN A 127 -15.15 8.22 -8.89
N PRO A 128 -16.47 8.22 -8.67
CA PRO A 128 -17.05 7.77 -7.40
C PRO A 128 -16.77 6.30 -7.06
N ARG A 129 -16.38 5.48 -8.06
CA ARG A 129 -15.99 4.08 -7.85
C ARG A 129 -14.50 3.91 -7.52
N LEU A 130 -13.71 4.96 -7.55
CA LEU A 130 -12.32 4.90 -7.13
C LEU A 130 -12.28 4.69 -5.61
N GLY A 131 -11.84 3.50 -5.19
CA GLY A 131 -11.79 3.11 -3.79
C GLY A 131 -10.39 3.26 -3.19
N VAL A 132 -9.35 2.93 -3.97
CA VAL A 132 -7.95 3.03 -3.55
C VAL A 132 -7.12 3.67 -4.65
N SER A 133 -6.32 4.65 -4.28
CA SER A 133 -5.45 5.33 -5.23
C SER A 133 -4.11 5.75 -4.65
N SER A 134 -3.15 6.00 -5.53
CA SER A 134 -1.84 6.55 -5.17
C SER A 134 -1.19 7.29 -6.33
N GLY A 135 -0.21 8.11 -6.01
CA GLY A 135 0.85 8.45 -6.95
C GLY A 135 1.86 7.32 -7.13
N THR A 136 3.00 7.61 -7.73
CA THR A 136 4.09 6.64 -7.94
C THR A 136 5.43 7.20 -7.46
N PRO A 137 6.31 6.37 -6.87
CA PRO A 137 7.66 6.82 -6.53
C PRO A 137 8.46 7.17 -7.79
N TYR A 138 9.44 8.08 -7.65
CA TYR A 138 10.28 8.48 -8.79
C TYR A 138 11.07 7.32 -9.38
N ASP A 139 11.56 6.41 -8.55
CA ASP A 139 12.49 5.35 -8.94
C ASP A 139 11.81 3.99 -9.19
N GLU A 140 10.48 3.95 -9.19
CA GLU A 140 9.74 2.72 -9.39
C GLU A 140 8.63 2.89 -10.44
N MET A 141 8.56 1.94 -11.38
CA MET A 141 7.42 1.82 -12.26
C MET A 141 6.30 1.10 -11.53
N VAL A 142 5.17 1.77 -11.36
CA VAL A 142 3.95 1.19 -10.82
C VAL A 142 2.93 1.11 -11.95
N TRP A 143 2.40 -0.08 -12.13
CA TRP A 143 1.33 -0.31 -13.08
C TRP A 143 0.04 0.43 -12.66
N ARG A 144 -0.67 1.07 -13.62
CA ARG A 144 -1.86 1.91 -13.34
C ARG A 144 -2.96 1.17 -12.58
N GLY A 145 -3.23 -0.09 -12.90
CA GLY A 145 -4.23 -0.90 -12.21
C GLY A 145 -3.86 -1.33 -10.78
N ARG A 146 -2.80 -0.73 -10.19
CA ARG A 146 -2.34 -0.99 -8.83
C ARG A 146 -2.01 0.32 -8.12
N ALA A 147 -2.35 0.44 -6.85
CA ALA A 147 -1.87 1.53 -6.01
C ALA A 147 -0.50 1.20 -5.42
N SER A 148 0.43 2.17 -5.43
CA SER A 148 1.77 2.05 -4.85
C SER A 148 1.72 1.91 -3.33
N ASP A 149 2.62 1.11 -2.76
CA ASP A 149 2.60 0.82 -1.33
C ASP A 149 3.06 2.00 -0.46
N GLY A 150 3.95 2.85 -0.96
CA GLY A 150 4.55 3.94 -0.18
C GLY A 150 3.59 5.05 0.24
N ALA A 151 2.53 5.31 -0.54
CA ALA A 151 1.52 6.32 -0.22
C ALA A 151 0.19 5.99 -0.90
N LYS A 152 -0.79 5.50 -0.15
CA LYS A 152 -2.12 5.12 -0.64
C LYS A 152 -3.21 5.93 0.04
N ILE A 153 -4.21 6.34 -0.75
CA ILE A 153 -5.44 6.92 -0.22
C ILE A 153 -6.56 5.89 -0.39
N TYR A 154 -7.27 5.62 0.70
CA TYR A 154 -8.46 4.80 0.72
C TYR A 154 -9.67 5.68 0.96
N ARG A 155 -10.73 5.47 0.17
CA ARG A 155 -12.07 6.02 0.45
C ARG A 155 -12.69 5.25 1.61
N ARG A 156 -13.45 5.92 2.47
CA ARG A 156 -14.09 5.35 3.65
C ARG A 156 -14.92 4.11 3.33
N GLU A 157 -15.81 4.22 2.36
CA GLU A 157 -16.72 3.13 1.98
C GLU A 157 -15.94 1.91 1.47
N CYS A 158 -14.87 2.15 0.69
CA CYS A 158 -13.99 1.06 0.25
C CYS A 158 -13.25 0.41 1.42
N TRP A 159 -12.80 1.20 2.38
CA TRP A 159 -12.16 0.69 3.59
C TRP A 159 -13.12 -0.15 4.43
N ASP A 160 -14.36 0.30 4.59
CA ASP A 160 -15.40 -0.42 5.33
C ASP A 160 -15.75 -1.78 4.66
N ASP A 161 -15.74 -1.84 3.32
CA ASP A 161 -15.92 -3.10 2.56
C ASP A 161 -14.71 -4.06 2.69
N ILE A 162 -13.49 -3.54 2.81
CA ILE A 162 -12.27 -4.34 3.07
C ILE A 162 -12.25 -4.83 4.52
N ASP A 163 -12.94 -4.11 5.43
CA ASP A 163 -13.03 -4.31 6.89
C ASP A 163 -11.70 -3.96 7.60
N HIS A 164 -10.58 -4.57 7.20
CA HIS A 164 -9.25 -4.31 7.77
C HIS A 164 -8.13 -4.95 6.95
N PHE A 165 -6.88 -4.60 7.23
CA PHE A 165 -5.75 -5.33 6.68
C PHE A 165 -5.65 -6.72 7.29
N THR A 166 -5.93 -7.76 6.52
CA THR A 166 -5.73 -9.15 6.96
C THR A 166 -4.25 -9.43 7.14
N PRO A 167 -3.78 -9.77 8.37
CA PRO A 167 -2.35 -9.96 8.62
C PRO A 167 -1.73 -11.04 7.75
N GLY A 168 -0.65 -10.68 7.05
CA GLY A 168 0.06 -11.56 6.14
C GLY A 168 1.15 -10.81 5.38
N ASN A 169 2.06 -11.55 4.72
CA ASN A 169 3.20 -10.93 4.02
C ASN A 169 2.84 -10.09 2.79
N ALA A 170 1.61 -10.18 2.31
CA ALA A 170 1.10 -9.43 1.17
C ALA A 170 -0.26 -8.79 1.50
N PHE A 171 -0.45 -8.37 2.75
CA PHE A 171 -1.69 -7.79 3.26
C PHE A 171 -2.15 -6.59 2.43
N ASP A 172 -1.23 -5.78 1.98
CA ASP A 172 -1.45 -4.60 1.15
C ASP A 172 -1.97 -4.97 -0.25
N THR A 173 -1.38 -5.97 -0.90
CA THR A 173 -1.86 -6.50 -2.19
C THR A 173 -3.21 -7.20 -2.01
N LEU A 174 -3.40 -7.93 -0.91
CA LEU A 174 -4.67 -8.56 -0.58
C LEU A 174 -5.79 -7.52 -0.47
N ALA A 175 -5.55 -6.42 0.24
CA ALA A 175 -6.51 -5.33 0.37
C ALA A 175 -6.93 -4.74 -0.99
N LEU A 176 -5.99 -4.60 -1.94
CA LEU A 176 -6.31 -4.15 -3.29
C LEU A 176 -7.18 -5.15 -4.07
N ILE A 177 -6.92 -6.46 -3.91
CA ILE A 177 -7.73 -7.52 -4.54
C ILE A 177 -9.13 -7.55 -3.92
N GLN A 178 -9.25 -7.41 -2.60
CA GLN A 178 -10.53 -7.32 -1.89
C GLN A 178 -11.33 -6.09 -2.33
N ALA A 179 -10.71 -4.91 -2.42
CA ALA A 179 -11.37 -3.72 -2.96
C ALA A 179 -11.96 -3.98 -4.36
N LYS A 180 -11.19 -4.59 -5.26
CA LYS A 180 -11.66 -4.95 -6.61
C LYS A 180 -12.75 -6.01 -6.58
N GLN A 181 -12.71 -6.95 -5.65
CA GLN A 181 -13.77 -7.96 -5.45
C GLN A 181 -15.11 -7.31 -5.08
N HIS A 182 -15.08 -6.23 -4.28
CA HIS A 182 -16.25 -5.42 -3.96
C HIS A 182 -16.65 -4.42 -5.06
N GLY A 183 -15.96 -4.45 -6.21
CA GLY A 183 -16.28 -3.63 -7.38
C GLY A 183 -15.66 -2.23 -7.36
N TRP A 184 -14.75 -1.95 -6.43
CA TRP A 184 -13.99 -0.71 -6.39
C TRP A 184 -12.92 -0.66 -7.48
N VAL A 185 -12.69 0.53 -8.03
CA VAL A 185 -11.54 0.80 -8.89
C VAL A 185 -10.31 1.04 -8.01
N VAL A 186 -9.19 0.44 -8.42
CA VAL A 186 -7.88 0.66 -7.83
C VAL A 186 -6.97 1.18 -8.92
N GLU A 187 -6.42 2.38 -8.74
CA GLU A 187 -5.61 3.03 -9.78
C GLU A 187 -4.46 3.84 -9.19
N SER A 188 -3.33 3.87 -9.90
CA SER A 188 -2.24 4.81 -9.61
C SER A 188 -2.11 5.85 -10.71
N PHE A 189 -1.70 7.06 -10.31
CA PHE A 189 -1.51 8.21 -11.19
C PHE A 189 -0.02 8.51 -11.33
N PRO A 190 0.63 8.04 -12.42
CA PRO A 190 2.08 8.18 -12.61
C PRO A 190 2.59 9.62 -12.68
N GLU A 191 1.72 10.57 -13.01
CA GLU A 191 1.99 12.01 -13.03
C GLU A 191 2.08 12.63 -11.63
N VAL A 192 1.59 11.95 -10.59
CA VAL A 192 1.72 12.36 -9.20
C VAL A 192 2.89 11.61 -8.57
N LYS A 193 4.04 12.27 -8.49
CA LYS A 193 5.28 11.65 -8.00
C LYS A 193 5.54 11.95 -6.54
N TYR A 194 6.18 10.98 -5.86
CA TYR A 194 6.72 11.16 -4.51
C TYR A 194 8.10 10.48 -4.39
N THR A 195 8.85 10.80 -3.35
CA THR A 195 10.16 10.22 -3.09
C THR A 195 10.06 9.09 -2.07
N GLN A 196 10.69 7.95 -2.36
CA GLN A 196 10.90 6.88 -1.39
C GLN A 196 12.37 6.88 -1.00
N LEU A 197 12.68 7.13 0.27
CA LEU A 197 14.05 7.34 0.75
C LEU A 197 14.85 6.03 0.84
N ARG A 198 14.16 4.94 1.09
CA ARG A 198 14.78 3.62 1.18
C ARG A 198 14.87 2.99 -0.20
N THR A 199 16.07 2.89 -0.73
CA THR A 199 16.31 2.13 -1.96
C THR A 199 16.24 0.64 -1.68
N TRP A 200 15.31 -0.04 -2.34
CA TRP A 200 15.28 -1.50 -2.28
C TRP A 200 16.52 -2.09 -2.92
N ARG A 201 17.25 -2.92 -2.17
CA ARG A 201 18.40 -3.65 -2.74
C ARG A 201 17.89 -4.62 -3.80
N ARG A 202 18.04 -4.24 -5.08
CA ARG A 202 17.79 -5.12 -6.22
C ARG A 202 18.77 -6.30 -6.12
N GLY A 203 18.25 -7.54 -6.24
CA GLY A 203 19.11 -8.74 -6.28
C GLY A 203 19.00 -9.69 -5.07
N ASN A 204 18.18 -9.41 -4.06
CA ASN A 204 17.99 -10.31 -2.93
C ASN A 204 17.00 -11.44 -3.28
N LEU A 205 17.49 -12.69 -3.39
CA LEU A 205 16.68 -13.88 -3.72
C LEU A 205 15.60 -14.17 -2.67
N SER A 206 15.82 -13.86 -1.39
CA SER A 206 14.81 -14.09 -0.35
C SER A 206 13.52 -13.33 -0.61
N ARG A 207 13.60 -12.15 -1.25
CA ARG A 207 12.42 -11.38 -1.68
C ARG A 207 11.62 -12.13 -2.75
N TRP A 208 12.29 -12.77 -3.69
CA TRP A 208 11.63 -13.55 -4.74
C TRP A 208 10.98 -14.82 -4.21
N VAL A 209 11.62 -15.47 -3.22
CA VAL A 209 11.01 -16.57 -2.47
C VAL A 209 9.72 -16.12 -1.80
N LEU A 210 9.77 -14.99 -1.07
CA LEU A 210 8.61 -14.44 -0.38
C LEU A 210 7.49 -14.06 -1.38
N SER A 211 7.86 -13.44 -2.51
CA SER A 211 6.91 -13.09 -3.56
C SER A 211 6.19 -14.32 -4.12
N GLY A 212 6.91 -15.42 -4.38
CA GLY A 212 6.31 -16.68 -4.85
C GLY A 212 5.31 -17.27 -3.85
N ARG A 213 5.69 -17.33 -2.57
CA ARG A 213 4.79 -17.79 -1.49
C ARG A 213 3.56 -16.89 -1.36
N SER A 214 3.76 -15.58 -1.38
CA SER A 214 2.66 -14.61 -1.29
C SER A 214 1.66 -14.80 -2.42
N ARG A 215 2.12 -15.04 -3.65
CA ARG A 215 1.24 -15.30 -4.81
C ARG A 215 0.38 -16.54 -4.63
N TYR A 216 0.92 -17.60 -4.02
CA TYR A 216 0.13 -18.79 -3.67
C TYR A 216 -1.00 -18.45 -2.69
N PHE A 217 -0.69 -17.75 -1.60
CA PHE A 217 -1.69 -17.37 -0.59
C PHE A 217 -2.70 -16.35 -1.11
N LEU A 218 -2.30 -15.46 -2.02
CA LEU A 218 -3.18 -14.53 -2.73
C LEU A 218 -4.08 -15.22 -3.77
N GLY A 219 -3.87 -16.50 -4.06
CA GLY A 219 -4.73 -17.27 -4.96
C GLY A 219 -4.38 -17.16 -6.43
N PHE A 220 -3.25 -16.56 -6.77
CA PHE A 220 -2.80 -16.54 -8.17
C PHE A 220 -2.50 -17.97 -8.64
N PRO A 221 -2.95 -18.36 -9.84
CA PRO A 221 -2.64 -19.69 -10.37
C PRO A 221 -1.15 -19.80 -10.78
N PRO A 222 -0.56 -21.01 -10.77
CA PRO A 222 0.85 -21.19 -11.09
C PRO A 222 1.25 -20.67 -12.48
N TRP A 223 0.37 -20.83 -13.48
CA TRP A 223 0.62 -20.32 -14.84
C TRP A 223 0.78 -18.81 -14.87
N HIS A 224 0.01 -18.07 -14.06
CA HIS A 224 0.13 -16.61 -13.94
C HIS A 224 1.49 -16.23 -13.35
N THR A 225 1.92 -16.90 -12.27
CA THR A 225 3.23 -16.66 -11.67
C THR A 225 4.37 -16.98 -12.63
N PHE A 226 4.22 -18.02 -13.48
CA PHE A 226 5.18 -18.33 -14.54
C PHE A 226 5.29 -17.19 -15.57
N LEU A 227 4.18 -16.68 -16.07
CA LEU A 227 4.18 -15.56 -17.03
C LEU A 227 4.76 -14.29 -16.43
N ILE A 228 4.43 -13.99 -15.18
CA ILE A 228 5.01 -12.84 -14.46
C ILE A 228 6.52 -13.05 -14.23
N ALA A 229 6.99 -14.28 -14.00
CA ALA A 229 8.42 -14.59 -13.91
C ALA A 229 9.17 -14.25 -15.21
N ILE A 230 8.55 -14.47 -16.36
CA ILE A 230 9.11 -14.08 -17.67
C ILE A 230 9.16 -12.54 -17.80
N VAL A 231 8.12 -11.83 -17.36
CA VAL A 231 8.10 -10.35 -17.38
C VAL A 231 9.25 -9.77 -16.56
N TYR A 232 9.56 -10.39 -15.41
CA TYR A 232 10.65 -9.98 -14.53
C TYR A 232 12.02 -10.57 -14.88
N ALA A 233 12.15 -11.31 -15.99
CA ALA A 233 13.43 -11.94 -16.38
C ALA A 233 14.54 -10.92 -16.67
N THR A 234 14.19 -9.68 -16.97
CA THR A 234 15.13 -8.55 -17.16
C THR A 234 15.47 -7.81 -15.89
N ASP A 235 14.76 -8.06 -14.78
CA ASP A 235 15.02 -7.43 -13.48
C ASP A 235 16.12 -8.19 -12.74
N ARG A 236 17.02 -7.46 -12.05
CA ARG A 236 18.07 -8.11 -11.25
C ARG A 236 17.46 -8.91 -10.08
N PRO A 237 17.93 -10.13 -9.82
CA PRO A 237 19.04 -10.86 -10.43
C PRO A 237 18.70 -11.59 -11.75
N TRP A 238 18.02 -10.93 -12.67
CA TRP A 238 17.59 -11.39 -14.00
C TRP A 238 16.72 -12.66 -13.91
N ILE A 239 16.92 -13.61 -14.82
CA ILE A 239 16.17 -14.87 -14.90
C ILE A 239 16.07 -15.61 -13.53
N LEU A 240 17.11 -15.51 -12.67
CA LEU A 240 17.14 -16.19 -11.37
C LEU A 240 16.03 -15.67 -10.42
N GLY A 241 15.69 -14.38 -10.46
CA GLY A 241 14.62 -13.85 -9.63
C GLY A 241 13.27 -14.43 -9.99
N GLY A 242 12.91 -14.37 -11.28
CA GLY A 242 11.65 -14.95 -11.78
C GLY A 242 11.56 -16.45 -11.55
N LEU A 243 12.64 -17.20 -11.82
CA LEU A 243 12.71 -18.63 -11.57
C LEU A 243 12.51 -18.96 -10.08
N THR A 244 13.20 -18.25 -9.19
CA THR A 244 13.06 -18.42 -7.73
C THR A 244 11.62 -18.16 -7.27
N MET A 245 10.98 -17.12 -7.79
CA MET A 245 9.59 -16.80 -7.49
C MET A 245 8.66 -17.92 -7.93
N PHE A 246 8.81 -18.41 -9.16
CA PHE A 246 7.97 -19.49 -9.70
C PHE A 246 8.18 -20.80 -8.92
N LEU A 247 9.43 -21.20 -8.68
CA LEU A 247 9.74 -22.41 -7.88
C LEU A 247 9.19 -22.31 -6.46
N SER A 248 9.33 -21.17 -5.81
CA SER A 248 8.78 -20.93 -4.47
C SER A 248 7.26 -21.06 -4.45
N HIS A 249 6.56 -20.54 -5.46
CA HIS A 249 5.11 -20.71 -5.62
C HIS A 249 4.76 -22.20 -5.77
N ALA A 250 5.42 -22.91 -6.70
CA ALA A 250 5.15 -24.30 -7.00
C ALA A 250 5.40 -25.22 -5.77
N LEU A 251 6.52 -25.02 -5.07
CA LEU A 251 6.84 -25.76 -3.85
C LEU A 251 5.82 -25.49 -2.74
N THR A 252 5.36 -24.25 -2.60
CA THR A 252 4.31 -23.89 -1.62
C THR A 252 2.98 -24.59 -1.96
N ALA A 253 2.64 -24.66 -3.25
CA ALA A 253 1.45 -25.36 -3.72
C ALA A 253 1.52 -26.89 -3.50
N LEU A 254 2.67 -27.51 -3.81
CA LEU A 254 2.90 -28.95 -3.58
C LEU A 254 2.91 -29.30 -2.11
N GLY A 255 3.36 -28.39 -1.23
CA GLY A 255 3.33 -28.57 0.22
C GLY A 255 1.93 -28.58 0.82
N GLY A 256 0.88 -28.32 0.04
CA GLY A 256 -0.52 -28.40 0.48
C GLY A 256 -0.88 -27.44 1.60
N LEU A 257 -0.17 -26.30 1.73
CA LEU A 257 -0.43 -25.34 2.79
C LEU A 257 -1.85 -24.78 2.68
N ARG A 258 -2.55 -24.70 3.82
CA ARG A 258 -3.92 -24.21 3.88
C ARG A 258 -4.00 -22.77 3.38
N LYS A 259 -4.90 -22.54 2.45
CA LYS A 259 -5.24 -21.22 1.96
C LYS A 259 -6.18 -20.53 2.96
N PRO A 260 -5.86 -19.31 3.47
CA PRO A 260 -6.57 -18.71 4.60
C PRO A 260 -7.89 -18.01 4.25
N HIS A 261 -8.15 -17.73 2.94
CA HIS A 261 -9.32 -16.94 2.51
C HIS A 261 -10.49 -17.81 2.06
N SER A 262 -11.64 -17.17 1.79
CA SER A 262 -12.85 -17.85 1.35
C SER A 262 -12.73 -18.43 -0.08
N LYS A 263 -13.61 -19.36 -0.43
CA LYS A 263 -13.67 -19.94 -1.79
C LYS A 263 -14.00 -18.86 -2.82
N GLU A 264 -14.92 -17.99 -2.51
CA GLU A 264 -15.38 -16.88 -3.36
C GLU A 264 -14.22 -15.93 -3.67
N TYR A 265 -13.39 -15.63 -2.66
CA TYR A 265 -12.17 -14.84 -2.85
C TYR A 265 -11.22 -15.51 -3.84
N TYR A 266 -10.96 -16.82 -3.70
CA TYR A 266 -10.03 -17.52 -4.60
C TYR A 266 -10.55 -17.65 -6.04
N GLU A 267 -11.86 -17.81 -6.21
CA GLU A 267 -12.49 -17.77 -7.54
C GLU A 267 -12.32 -16.39 -8.19
N PHE A 268 -12.50 -15.33 -7.43
CA PHE A 268 -12.25 -13.96 -7.90
C PHE A 268 -10.79 -13.73 -8.22
N ALA A 269 -9.86 -14.05 -7.32
CA ALA A 269 -8.42 -13.86 -7.50
C ALA A 269 -7.87 -14.60 -8.72
N SER A 270 -8.39 -15.80 -9.01
CA SER A 270 -8.03 -16.56 -10.21
C SER A 270 -8.49 -15.88 -11.50
N LYS A 271 -9.70 -15.31 -11.53
CA LYS A 271 -10.21 -14.53 -12.67
C LYS A 271 -9.45 -13.22 -12.81
N TYR A 272 -9.20 -12.54 -11.69
CA TYR A 272 -8.43 -11.29 -11.64
C TYR A 272 -7.00 -11.47 -12.17
N ALA A 273 -6.37 -12.61 -11.93
CA ALA A 273 -5.03 -12.92 -12.45
C ALA A 273 -4.95 -12.79 -14.00
N MET A 274 -5.97 -13.26 -14.71
CA MET A 274 -6.03 -13.11 -16.17
C MET A 274 -6.20 -11.64 -16.57
N TRP A 275 -7.07 -10.91 -15.89
CA TRP A 275 -7.29 -9.49 -16.14
C TRP A 275 -6.04 -8.66 -15.89
N GLU A 276 -5.38 -8.88 -14.75
CA GLU A 276 -4.12 -8.22 -14.42
C GLU A 276 -3.06 -8.38 -15.52
N LEU A 277 -2.93 -9.60 -16.05
CA LEU A 277 -1.97 -9.87 -17.12
C LEU A 277 -2.31 -9.12 -18.43
N LEU A 278 -3.59 -9.13 -18.81
CA LEU A 278 -4.05 -8.45 -20.04
C LEU A 278 -3.87 -6.93 -19.95
N GLU A 279 -4.18 -6.33 -18.81
CA GLU A 279 -3.99 -4.89 -18.58
C GLU A 279 -2.50 -4.51 -18.64
N ARG A 280 -1.62 -5.29 -17.99
CA ARG A 280 -0.17 -5.07 -18.05
C ARG A 280 0.40 -5.17 -19.46
N LEU A 281 -0.10 -6.10 -20.27
CA LEU A 281 0.30 -6.23 -21.68
C LEU A 281 -0.19 -5.06 -22.51
N HIS A 282 -1.37 -4.53 -22.21
CA HIS A 282 -1.92 -3.36 -22.90
C HIS A 282 -1.11 -2.10 -22.56
N GLU A 283 -0.78 -1.85 -21.30
CA GLU A 283 0.06 -0.71 -20.90
C GLU A 283 1.45 -0.73 -21.54
N LYS A 284 2.12 -1.90 -21.59
CA LYS A 284 3.42 -2.03 -22.28
C LYS A 284 3.39 -1.75 -23.77
N ARG A 285 2.22 -1.74 -24.41
CA ARG A 285 2.08 -1.36 -25.83
C ARG A 285 1.89 0.15 -26.01
N LEU A 286 1.56 0.88 -24.96
CA LEU A 286 1.30 2.32 -24.99
C LEU A 286 2.52 3.15 -24.51
N THR A 287 3.52 2.52 -23.88
CA THR A 287 4.83 3.09 -23.50
C THR A 287 5.94 2.66 -24.45
#